data_1388a9fecf8fbbec4ec65bc834911801
#
_entry.id   1388a9fecf8fbbec4ec65bc834911801
#
_cell.length_a   1.000
_cell.length_b   1.000
_cell.length_c   1.000
_cell.angle_alpha   90.00
_cell.angle_beta   90.00
_cell.angle_gamma   90.00
#
_symmetry.space_group_name_H-M   'P 1'
#
loop_
_entity.id
_entity.type
_entity.pdbx_description
1 polymer ?
#
loop_
_entity_poly.entity_id
_entity_poly.type
_entity_poly.pdbx_seq_one_letter_code
_entity_poly.pdbx_strand_id
1 'polypeptide(L)'
;MVYDKVAEKDDQKIKYDCKNDKTWDSIATNYDWISLAHLSNSFIILMALDEIKKPVTAGEISEFIALRSKGRLYKVSATIKDSLDNRLKREGLVEDHSMKKEQDEKKYLKVAHYTITPKGQKLLQGWIGFLSAFQ
;
A
#
# COMPACT_ATOMS: atom_id res chain seq x y z
N MET A 1 -21.29 0.48 -17.72
CA MET A 1 -20.84 1.85 -17.63
C MET A 1 -19.40 1.98 -17.99
N VAL A 2 -19.10 3.08 -18.58
CA VAL A 2 -17.73 3.32 -18.99
C VAL A 2 -16.79 3.26 -17.80
N TYR A 3 -17.22 3.81 -16.72
CA TYR A 3 -16.42 3.86 -15.53
C TYR A 3 -16.08 2.45 -15.02
N ASP A 4 -17.07 1.58 -15.08
CA ASP A 4 -16.86 0.21 -14.63
C ASP A 4 -15.84 -0.51 -15.47
N LYS A 5 -15.86 -0.24 -16.77
CA LYS A 5 -14.92 -0.89 -17.65
C LYS A 5 -13.50 -0.46 -17.36
N VAL A 6 -13.33 0.80 -17.03
CA VAL A 6 -11.99 1.29 -16.69
C VAL A 6 -11.51 0.58 -15.43
N ALA A 7 -12.39 0.45 -14.46
CA ALA A 7 -12.02 -0.22 -13.23
C ALA A 7 -11.63 -1.66 -13.47
N GLU A 8 -12.33 -2.33 -14.36
CA GLU A 8 -12.02 -3.71 -14.68
C GLU A 8 -10.64 -3.84 -15.30
N LYS A 9 -10.29 -2.93 -16.18
CA LYS A 9 -8.99 -2.98 -16.78
C LYS A 9 -7.90 -2.75 -15.79
N ASP A 10 -8.12 -1.83 -14.88
CA ASP A 10 -7.15 -1.56 -13.85
C ASP A 10 -6.99 -2.75 -12.92
N ASP A 11 -8.07 -3.43 -12.63
CA ASP A 11 -8.02 -4.60 -11.77
C ASP A 11 -7.18 -5.70 -12.36
N GLN A 12 -7.12 -5.78 -13.67
CA GLN A 12 -6.28 -6.79 -14.29
C GLN A 12 -4.81 -6.53 -14.02
N LYS A 13 -4.43 -5.28 -13.82
CA LYS A 13 -3.06 -4.95 -13.55
C LYS A 13 -2.68 -5.23 -12.11
N ILE A 14 -3.57 -4.88 -11.20
CA ILE A 14 -3.29 -5.04 -9.77
C ILE A 14 -4.45 -5.78 -9.16
N LYS A 15 -4.18 -7.00 -8.74
CA LYS A 15 -5.19 -7.80 -8.08
C LYS A 15 -5.05 -7.64 -6.59
N TYR A 16 -6.17 -7.52 -5.92
CA TYR A 16 -6.12 -7.32 -4.49
C TYR A 16 -7.35 -7.90 -3.83
N ASP A 17 -7.21 -8.13 -2.53
CA ASP A 17 -8.32 -8.53 -1.68
C ASP A 17 -9.01 -7.30 -1.17
N CYS A 18 -10.27 -7.46 -0.85
CA CYS A 18 -11.02 -6.35 -0.25
C CYS A 18 -11.15 -6.52 1.25
N LYS A 19 -10.14 -7.11 1.86
CA LYS A 19 -10.27 -7.49 3.27
C LYS A 19 -10.24 -6.32 4.23
N ASN A 20 -9.76 -5.18 3.79
CA ASN A 20 -9.72 -4.01 4.65
C ASN A 20 -10.72 -2.95 4.23
N ASP A 21 -11.81 -3.37 3.58
CA ASP A 21 -12.80 -2.43 3.08
C ASP A 21 -13.34 -1.51 4.16
N LYS A 22 -13.63 -2.04 5.33
CA LYS A 22 -14.18 -1.20 6.39
C LYS A 22 -13.23 -0.10 6.80
N THR A 23 -11.96 -0.41 6.87
CA THR A 23 -10.96 0.57 7.25
C THR A 23 -10.83 1.63 6.16
N TRP A 24 -10.77 1.20 4.90
CA TRP A 24 -10.70 2.15 3.80
C TRP A 24 -11.94 3.03 3.74
N ASP A 25 -13.11 2.44 3.97
CA ASP A 25 -14.35 3.22 4.00
C ASP A 25 -14.32 4.24 5.12
N SER A 26 -13.81 3.87 6.28
CA SER A 26 -13.69 4.80 7.39
C SER A 26 -12.78 5.96 7.02
N ILE A 27 -11.67 5.67 6.36
CA ILE A 27 -10.75 6.71 5.90
C ILE A 27 -11.45 7.64 4.91
N ALA A 28 -12.25 7.07 4.02
CA ALA A 28 -12.90 7.84 2.98
C ALA A 28 -14.03 8.72 3.50
N THR A 29 -14.63 8.36 4.63
CA THR A 29 -15.83 9.05 5.11
C THR A 29 -15.69 9.69 6.47
N ASN A 30 -14.68 9.34 7.25
CA ASN A 30 -14.54 9.82 8.62
C ASN A 30 -13.29 10.67 8.75
N TYR A 31 -13.48 11.93 9.11
CA TYR A 31 -12.36 12.86 9.19
C TYR A 31 -11.29 12.43 10.19
N ASP A 32 -11.71 11.85 11.30
CA ASP A 32 -10.75 11.43 12.31
C ASP A 32 -9.84 10.33 11.78
N TRP A 33 -10.41 9.41 11.02
CA TRP A 33 -9.60 8.36 10.43
C TRP A 33 -8.61 8.91 9.41
N ILE A 34 -9.05 9.91 8.65
CA ILE A 34 -8.16 10.54 7.69
C ILE A 34 -7.00 11.21 8.40
N SER A 35 -7.28 11.88 9.50
CA SER A 35 -6.23 12.55 10.27
C SER A 35 -5.21 11.55 10.77
N LEU A 36 -5.68 10.43 11.30
CA LEU A 36 -4.79 9.39 11.79
C LEU A 36 -3.97 8.78 10.65
N ALA A 37 -4.62 8.55 9.51
CA ALA A 37 -3.94 7.97 8.38
C ALA A 37 -2.85 8.90 7.84
N HIS A 38 -3.11 10.18 7.85
CA HIS A 38 -2.13 11.14 7.39
C HIS A 38 -0.90 11.19 8.27
N LEU A 39 -1.05 10.83 9.51
CA LEU A 39 0.08 10.86 10.43
C LEU A 39 1.00 9.66 10.27
N SER A 40 0.58 8.63 9.57
CA SER A 40 1.40 7.43 9.43
C SER A 40 1.42 6.91 8.01
N ASN A 41 2.47 7.24 7.30
CA ASN A 41 2.67 6.68 5.96
C ASN A 41 2.83 5.17 6.05
N SER A 42 3.47 4.69 7.09
CA SER A 42 3.73 3.26 7.23
C SER A 42 2.44 2.47 7.34
N PHE A 43 1.48 2.98 8.10
CA PHE A 43 0.19 2.29 8.25
C PHE A 43 -0.51 2.16 6.90
N ILE A 44 -0.59 3.25 6.17
CA ILE A 44 -1.29 3.27 4.89
C ILE A 44 -0.60 2.39 3.85
N ILE A 45 0.73 2.44 3.83
CA ILE A 45 1.48 1.62 2.88
C ILE A 45 1.29 0.13 3.18
N LEU A 46 1.38 -0.23 4.46
CA LEU A 46 1.20 -1.63 4.81
C LEU A 46 -0.21 -2.11 4.51
N MET A 47 -1.20 -1.25 4.71
CA MET A 47 -2.57 -1.63 4.40
C MET A 47 -2.75 -1.87 2.91
N ALA A 48 -2.13 -1.02 2.09
CA ALA A 48 -2.19 -1.21 0.65
C ALA A 48 -1.52 -2.53 0.25
N LEU A 49 -0.32 -2.77 0.77
CA LEU A 49 0.40 -3.98 0.43
C LEU A 49 -0.30 -5.24 0.91
N ASP A 50 -1.00 -5.13 2.03
CA ASP A 50 -1.71 -6.27 2.57
C ASP A 50 -2.84 -6.74 1.67
N GLU A 51 -3.37 -5.84 0.86
CA GLU A 51 -4.44 -6.18 -0.06
C GLU A 51 -3.94 -6.55 -1.45
N ILE A 52 -2.78 -6.03 -1.84
CA ILE A 52 -2.25 -6.30 -3.17
C ILE A 52 -1.61 -7.68 -3.21
N LYS A 53 -1.89 -8.41 -4.27
CA LYS A 53 -1.51 -9.82 -4.36
C LYS A 53 -0.16 -10.06 -4.99
N LYS A 54 0.53 -9.03 -5.43
CA LYS A 54 1.78 -9.22 -6.12
C LYS A 54 2.74 -8.10 -5.76
N PRO A 55 4.03 -8.28 -6.02
CA PRO A 55 5.00 -7.19 -5.78
C PRO A 55 4.64 -5.97 -6.62
N VAL A 56 4.72 -4.80 -6.01
CA VAL A 56 4.35 -3.56 -6.69
C VAL A 56 5.37 -2.47 -6.39
N THR A 57 5.43 -1.51 -7.29
CA THR A 57 6.31 -0.37 -7.16
C THR A 57 5.70 0.69 -6.26
N ALA A 58 6.54 1.65 -5.85
CA ALA A 58 6.03 2.76 -5.05
C ALA A 58 4.96 3.55 -5.80
N GLY A 59 5.13 3.71 -7.11
CA GLY A 59 4.12 4.41 -7.90
C GLY A 59 2.79 3.70 -7.90
N GLU A 60 2.84 2.38 -8.02
CA GLU A 60 1.60 1.59 -8.01
C GLU A 60 0.93 1.65 -6.64
N ILE A 61 1.73 1.67 -5.57
CA ILE A 61 1.19 1.81 -4.23
C ILE A 61 0.48 3.16 -4.09
N SER A 62 1.11 4.22 -4.62
CA SER A 62 0.51 5.55 -4.57
C SER A 62 -0.86 5.56 -5.24
N GLU A 63 -0.95 4.97 -6.42
CA GLU A 63 -2.22 4.92 -7.15
C GLU A 63 -3.25 4.10 -6.40
N PHE A 64 -2.81 3.00 -5.80
CA PHE A 64 -3.71 2.15 -5.07
C PHE A 64 -4.30 2.87 -3.85
N ILE A 65 -3.45 3.60 -3.14
CA ILE A 65 -3.92 4.36 -1.98
C ILE A 65 -4.98 5.38 -2.40
N ALA A 66 -4.74 6.08 -3.49
CA ALA A 66 -5.71 7.05 -3.96
C ALA A 66 -7.03 6.37 -4.33
N LEU A 67 -6.93 5.23 -4.99
CA LEU A 67 -8.13 4.50 -5.40
C LEU A 67 -8.93 4.02 -4.17
N ARG A 68 -8.26 3.38 -3.24
CA ARG A 68 -8.97 2.77 -2.12
C ARG A 68 -9.51 3.79 -1.14
N SER A 69 -8.88 4.95 -1.05
CA SER A 69 -9.36 6.02 -0.17
C SER A 69 -10.32 6.96 -0.89
N LYS A 70 -10.68 6.64 -2.13
CA LYS A 70 -11.59 7.44 -2.94
C LYS A 70 -11.06 8.86 -3.11
N GLY A 71 -9.76 8.95 -3.29
CA GLY A 71 -9.09 10.22 -3.51
C GLY A 71 -8.84 11.05 -2.27
N ARG A 72 -9.23 10.58 -1.11
CA ARG A 72 -9.04 11.34 0.13
C ARG A 72 -7.59 11.35 0.58
N LEU A 73 -6.85 10.31 0.28
CA LEU A 73 -5.43 10.24 0.60
C LEU A 73 -4.64 10.15 -0.69
N TYR A 74 -3.59 10.92 -0.75
CA TYR A 74 -2.67 10.83 -1.87
C TYR A 74 -1.26 11.01 -1.33
N LYS A 75 -0.42 10.04 -1.61
CA LYS A 75 0.98 10.10 -1.20
C LYS A 75 1.82 10.02 -2.46
N VAL A 76 2.71 10.97 -2.64
CA VAL A 76 3.57 10.94 -3.82
C VAL A 76 4.48 9.73 -3.71
N SER A 77 4.84 9.17 -4.86
CA SER A 77 5.62 7.95 -4.87
C SER A 77 6.99 8.11 -4.22
N ALA A 78 7.58 9.29 -4.28
CA ALA A 78 8.87 9.51 -3.64
C ALA A 78 8.77 9.37 -2.12
N THR A 79 7.70 9.88 -1.54
CA THR A 79 7.46 9.76 -0.11
C THR A 79 7.24 8.30 0.28
N ILE A 80 6.50 7.59 -0.55
CA ILE A 80 6.24 6.18 -0.30
C ILE A 80 7.52 5.38 -0.38
N LYS A 81 8.33 5.64 -1.39
CA LYS A 81 9.60 4.94 -1.54
C LYS A 81 10.52 5.22 -0.37
N ASP A 82 10.55 6.45 0.11
CA ASP A 82 11.37 6.78 1.25
C ASP A 82 10.93 5.99 2.49
N SER A 83 9.64 5.92 2.72
CA SER A 83 9.13 5.15 3.86
C SER A 83 9.44 3.66 3.71
N LEU A 84 9.32 3.14 2.50
CA LEU A 84 9.61 1.74 2.25
C LEU A 84 11.07 1.41 2.51
N ASP A 85 11.96 2.19 1.93
CA ASP A 85 13.39 1.89 2.01
C ASP A 85 14.00 2.21 3.35
N ASN A 86 13.63 3.34 3.93
CA ASN A 86 14.29 3.84 5.13
C ASN A 86 13.62 3.45 6.43
N ARG A 87 12.44 2.87 6.36
CA ARG A 87 11.75 2.47 7.57
C ARG A 87 11.20 1.06 7.48
N LEU A 88 10.29 0.82 6.56
CA LEU A 88 9.60 -0.46 6.54
C LEU A 88 10.50 -1.62 6.19
N LYS A 89 11.36 -1.43 5.22
CA LYS A 89 12.29 -2.49 4.82
C LYS A 89 13.28 -2.77 5.92
N ARG A 90 13.78 -1.72 6.56
CA ARG A 90 14.75 -1.89 7.64
C ARG A 90 14.17 -2.62 8.83
N GLU A 91 12.89 -2.44 9.08
CA GLU A 91 12.23 -3.09 10.20
C GLU A 91 11.75 -4.49 9.85
N GLY A 92 11.95 -4.91 8.61
CA GLY A 92 11.51 -6.23 8.21
C GLY A 92 10.02 -6.34 7.95
N LEU A 93 9.36 -5.22 7.71
CA LEU A 93 7.92 -5.22 7.50
C LEU A 93 7.53 -5.38 6.05
N VAL A 94 8.44 -5.06 5.15
CA VAL A 94 8.24 -5.27 3.72
C VAL A 94 9.49 -5.91 3.15
N GLU A 95 9.32 -6.56 2.02
CA GLU A 95 10.41 -7.20 1.32
C GLU A 95 10.55 -6.56 -0.05
N ASP A 96 11.79 -6.24 -0.43
CA ASP A 96 12.11 -5.65 -1.72
C ASP A 96 12.59 -6.75 -2.63
N HIS A 97 11.87 -6.98 -3.71
CA HIS A 97 12.18 -8.06 -4.63
C HIS A 97 13.15 -7.67 -5.71
N SER A 98 13.56 -6.42 -5.76
CA SER A 98 14.48 -5.98 -6.81
C SER A 98 15.84 -6.65 -6.67
N MET A 99 16.18 -7.06 -5.46
CA MET A 99 17.47 -7.72 -5.25
C MET A 99 17.62 -8.98 -6.08
N LYS A 100 16.53 -9.60 -6.41
CA LYS A 100 16.61 -10.86 -7.14
C LYS A 100 16.99 -10.68 -8.57
N LYS A 101 17.13 -9.47 -9.00
CA LYS A 101 17.47 -9.19 -10.38
C LYS A 101 18.87 -8.70 -10.57
N GLU A 102 19.69 -8.88 -9.61
CA GLU A 102 21.04 -8.40 -9.69
C GLU A 102 21.83 -9.03 -10.79
N GLN A 103 21.57 -10.28 -11.05
CA GLN A 103 22.32 -10.96 -12.06
C GLN A 103 22.01 -10.48 -13.45
N ASP A 104 20.94 -9.75 -13.56
CA ASP A 104 20.50 -9.33 -14.86
C ASP A 104 20.87 -7.88 -15.02
N GLU A 105 22.11 -7.64 -15.26
CA GLU A 105 22.58 -6.27 -15.31
C GLU A 105 21.98 -5.50 -16.42
N LYS A 106 21.39 -6.16 -17.36
CA LYS A 106 20.73 -5.44 -18.39
C LYS A 106 19.51 -4.73 -17.90
N LYS A 107 19.06 -5.10 -16.73
CA LYS A 107 17.88 -4.46 -16.17
C LYS A 107 18.27 -3.29 -15.33
N TYR A 108 19.16 -2.49 -15.86
CA TYR A 108 19.52 -1.30 -15.13
C TYR A 108 18.33 -0.40 -14.87
N LEU A 109 17.23 -0.63 -15.55
CA LEU A 109 16.02 0.14 -15.29
C LEU A 109 15.10 -0.50 -14.30
N LYS A 110 15.51 -1.59 -13.71
CA LYS A 110 14.62 -2.26 -12.80
C LYS A 110 14.26 -1.36 -11.65
N VAL A 111 13.03 -1.46 -11.25
CA VAL A 111 12.46 -0.66 -10.20
C VAL A 111 12.15 -1.58 -9.04
N ALA A 112 12.35 -1.09 -7.84
CA ALA A 112 12.06 -1.91 -6.66
C ALA A 112 10.59 -2.25 -6.60
N HIS A 113 10.31 -3.51 -6.29
CA HIS A 113 8.95 -4.02 -6.10
C HIS A 113 8.87 -4.60 -4.71
N TYR A 114 7.77 -4.32 -4.03
CA TYR A 114 7.66 -4.62 -2.62
C TYR A 114 6.44 -5.47 -2.30
N THR A 115 6.58 -6.31 -1.28
CA THR A 115 5.45 -7.04 -0.71
C THR A 115 5.51 -6.90 0.81
N ILE A 116 4.38 -7.11 1.47
CA ILE A 116 4.33 -7.10 2.91
C ILE A 116 4.84 -8.44 3.43
N THR A 117 5.51 -8.43 4.57
CA THR A 117 5.99 -9.66 5.20
C THR A 117 4.98 -10.12 6.26
N PRO A 118 5.10 -11.37 6.75
CA PRO A 118 4.24 -11.78 7.84
C PRO A 118 4.36 -10.89 9.07
N LYS A 119 5.56 -10.39 9.33
CA LYS A 119 5.77 -9.45 10.44
C LYS A 119 4.99 -8.16 10.18
N GLY A 120 5.02 -7.67 8.94
CA GLY A 120 4.28 -6.48 8.58
C GLY A 120 2.79 -6.68 8.71
N GLN A 121 2.29 -7.85 8.32
CA GLN A 121 0.88 -8.14 8.43
C GLN A 121 0.44 -8.15 9.90
N LYS A 122 1.25 -8.71 10.75
CA LYS A 122 0.93 -8.77 12.17
C LYS A 122 0.86 -7.39 12.78
N LEU A 123 1.84 -6.56 12.45
CA LEU A 123 1.84 -5.19 12.95
C LEU A 123 0.62 -4.43 12.44
N LEU A 124 0.29 -4.61 11.18
CA LEU A 124 -0.86 -3.93 10.59
C LEU A 124 -2.14 -4.31 11.30
N GLN A 125 -2.34 -5.60 11.59
CA GLN A 125 -3.53 -6.02 12.27
C GLN A 125 -3.64 -5.41 13.66
N GLY A 126 -2.51 -5.26 14.33
CA GLY A 126 -2.51 -4.58 15.62
C GLY A 126 -2.93 -3.14 15.51
N TRP A 127 -2.46 -2.45 14.48
CA TRP A 127 -2.84 -1.05 14.27
C TRP A 127 -4.32 -0.93 13.96
N ILE A 128 -4.82 -1.79 13.09
CA ILE A 128 -6.24 -1.73 12.73
C ILE A 128 -7.09 -1.97 13.96
N GLY A 129 -6.72 -2.93 14.79
CA GLY A 129 -7.46 -3.20 16.01
C GLY A 129 -7.43 -2.01 16.96
N PHE A 130 -6.28 -1.38 17.10
CA PHE A 130 -6.14 -0.22 17.95
C PHE A 130 -7.03 0.93 17.48
N LEU A 131 -6.96 1.22 16.17
CA LEU A 131 -7.73 2.33 15.62
C LEU A 131 -9.23 2.07 15.67
N SER A 132 -9.62 0.81 15.52
CA SER A 132 -11.03 0.47 15.56
C SER A 132 -11.66 0.75 16.93
N ALA A 133 -10.84 0.75 17.97
CA ALA A 133 -11.33 1.03 19.31
C ALA A 133 -11.81 2.47 19.48
N PHE A 134 -11.45 3.33 18.55
CA PHE A 134 -11.88 4.74 18.64
C PHE A 134 -13.16 5.03 17.89
N GLN A 135 -13.79 4.03 17.33
CA GLN A 135 -15.02 4.25 16.54
C GLN A 135 -16.28 3.99 17.31
#